data_063fe85b20c26d6e7c0badc66534bad8
#
_entry.id   063fe85b20c26d6e7c0badc66534bad8
#
_cell.length_a   1.000
_cell.length_b   1.000
_cell.length_c   1.000
_cell.angle_alpha   90.00
_cell.angle_beta   90.00
_cell.angle_gamma   90.00
#
_symmetry.space_group_name_H-M   'P 1'
#
loop_
_entity.id
_entity.type
_entity.pdbx_description
1 polymer ?
#
loop_
_entity_poly.entity_id
_entity_poly.type
_entity_poly.pdbx_seq_one_letter_code
_entity_poly.pdbx_strand_id
1 'polypeptide(L)'
;MSGNTFGKLFSVTTFGESHGTALGCIIDGCPPGLELSSSDLQHDLNRRKPGQSRYTTQRKEDDEVEILSGVFEGVTTGTAIGLMVRNQDQKSKDYSKIKDLYRPAHADYAYDRKYGIRDYRGGGRSSARETTMRVAAGAVAKKWLAERYGVQIRGYLSQLGPLCASAHDWDLVEQNPFFCGDAALVPQLESYMQDLIKQGDSVGARINVEADGLPAGWGEPVFDRLDADIAHAMMGINAVKGVEVGDGFASVAQLGSEHRDLMSPEGFLSNHSGGTLGGISSGQPLRVSLALKPTSSIRIPGETVDTAGEQAEVVTTGRHDPCVGIRATPIAEAMLALVLIDHALRHRGQNVDVAHTVPPVPSSSAKE
;
A
#
# COMPACT_ATOMS: atom_id res chain seq x y z
N MET A 1 -19.13 -12.86 2.02
CA MET A 1 -19.09 -11.47 1.50
C MET A 1 -18.11 -11.40 0.34
N SER A 2 -18.36 -10.57 -0.68
CA SER A 2 -17.41 -10.33 -1.77
C SER A 2 -16.23 -9.49 -1.21
N GLY A 3 -15.01 -9.70 -1.73
CA GLY A 3 -13.79 -9.05 -1.25
C GLY A 3 -13.60 -7.59 -1.71
N ASN A 4 -14.65 -6.78 -1.76
CA ASN A 4 -14.58 -5.38 -2.20
C ASN A 4 -14.62 -4.37 -1.05
N THR A 5 -14.82 -4.85 0.19
CA THR A 5 -14.87 -4.04 1.40
C THR A 5 -13.75 -4.45 2.34
N PHE A 6 -13.05 -3.47 2.91
CA PHE A 6 -11.98 -3.62 3.88
C PHE A 6 -12.31 -2.77 5.12
N GLY A 7 -11.89 -3.22 6.32
CA GLY A 7 -12.14 -2.56 7.60
C GLY A 7 -13.45 -2.99 8.27
N LYS A 8 -13.61 -2.63 9.54
CA LYS A 8 -14.76 -2.98 10.39
C LYS A 8 -15.56 -1.75 10.81
N LEU A 9 -14.97 -0.84 11.59
CA LEU A 9 -15.58 0.43 11.99
C LEU A 9 -15.27 1.55 11.01
N PHE A 10 -14.02 1.61 10.50
CA PHE A 10 -13.69 2.43 9.35
C PHE A 10 -13.61 1.53 8.13
N SER A 11 -14.67 1.47 7.38
CA SER A 11 -14.76 0.54 6.25
C SER A 11 -14.71 1.26 4.91
N VAL A 12 -14.04 0.61 3.95
CA VAL A 12 -13.88 1.14 2.59
C VAL A 12 -14.35 0.10 1.59
N THR A 13 -15.36 0.44 0.81
CA THR A 13 -15.82 -0.36 -0.32
C THR A 13 -15.39 0.28 -1.63
N THR A 14 -14.57 -0.42 -2.44
CA THR A 14 -14.08 0.09 -3.72
C THR A 14 -14.82 -0.54 -4.91
N PHE A 15 -14.99 0.23 -5.98
CA PHE A 15 -15.62 -0.21 -7.24
C PHE A 15 -14.94 0.43 -8.46
N GLY A 16 -15.30 -0.05 -9.64
CA GLY A 16 -14.77 0.42 -10.92
C GLY A 16 -13.57 -0.37 -11.43
N GLU A 17 -13.34 -0.36 -12.73
CA GLU A 17 -12.33 -1.10 -13.47
C GLU A 17 -11.31 -0.16 -14.12
N SER A 18 -10.10 -0.69 -14.40
CA SER A 18 -9.00 0.10 -14.95
C SER A 18 -9.31 0.75 -16.30
N HIS A 19 -10.21 0.18 -17.07
CA HIS A 19 -10.68 0.68 -18.38
C HIS A 19 -12.18 0.97 -18.39
N GLY A 20 -12.81 1.04 -17.22
CA GLY A 20 -14.16 1.57 -17.03
C GLY A 20 -14.17 3.11 -17.09
N THR A 21 -15.34 3.71 -16.89
CA THR A 21 -15.53 5.17 -16.93
C THR A 21 -14.91 5.89 -15.75
N ALA A 22 -14.94 5.25 -14.57
CA ALA A 22 -14.45 5.80 -13.33
C ALA A 22 -14.08 4.70 -12.33
N LEU A 23 -13.34 5.09 -11.30
CA LEU A 23 -13.12 4.34 -10.08
C LEU A 23 -13.77 5.11 -8.93
N GLY A 24 -14.29 4.42 -7.93
CA GLY A 24 -14.84 5.06 -6.77
C GLY A 24 -14.68 4.22 -5.51
N CYS A 25 -14.86 4.87 -4.38
CA CYS A 25 -15.03 4.19 -3.10
C CYS A 25 -16.07 4.89 -2.24
N ILE A 26 -16.60 4.11 -1.32
CA ILE A 26 -17.41 4.59 -0.21
C ILE A 26 -16.61 4.30 1.06
N ILE A 27 -16.40 5.34 1.86
CA ILE A 27 -15.82 5.25 3.20
C ILE A 27 -16.98 5.40 4.18
N ASP A 28 -17.13 4.44 5.07
CA ASP A 28 -18.11 4.50 6.16
C ASP A 28 -17.38 4.43 7.51
N GLY A 29 -17.96 5.08 8.54
CA GLY A 29 -17.37 5.15 9.87
C GLY A 29 -16.29 6.23 10.08
N CYS A 30 -16.07 7.13 9.11
CA CYS A 30 -15.21 8.28 9.34
C CYS A 30 -15.83 9.18 10.43
N PRO A 31 -15.10 9.52 11.52
CA PRO A 31 -15.65 10.43 12.53
C PRO A 31 -16.02 11.81 11.97
N PRO A 32 -17.07 12.46 12.50
CA PRO A 32 -17.40 13.81 12.11
C PRO A 32 -16.38 14.82 12.66
N GLY A 33 -16.31 15.98 12.02
CA GLY A 33 -15.51 17.11 12.51
C GLY A 33 -14.08 17.16 11.97
N LEU A 34 -13.71 16.29 11.00
CA LEU A 34 -12.45 16.40 10.29
C LEU A 34 -12.59 17.42 9.15
N GLU A 35 -11.75 18.44 9.11
CA GLU A 35 -11.63 19.31 7.93
C GLU A 35 -11.12 18.47 6.75
N LEU A 36 -11.88 18.45 5.64
CA LEU A 36 -11.58 17.61 4.50
C LEU A 36 -11.97 18.28 3.18
N SER A 37 -10.98 18.36 2.31
CA SER A 37 -11.12 18.85 0.93
C SER A 37 -10.45 17.90 -0.05
N SER A 38 -10.75 18.04 -1.34
CA SER A 38 -10.07 17.26 -2.39
C SER A 38 -8.55 17.49 -2.40
N SER A 39 -8.08 18.67 -2.03
CA SER A 39 -6.64 18.99 -1.97
C SER A 39 -5.90 18.17 -0.90
N ASP A 40 -6.55 17.84 0.21
CA ASP A 40 -5.97 17.00 1.26
C ASP A 40 -5.67 15.57 0.74
N LEU A 41 -6.51 15.07 -0.16
CA LEU A 41 -6.38 13.73 -0.73
C LEU A 41 -5.42 13.72 -1.93
N GLN A 42 -5.35 14.84 -2.67
CA GLN A 42 -4.63 14.93 -3.92
C GLN A 42 -3.12 14.76 -3.76
N HIS A 43 -2.55 15.15 -2.63
CA HIS A 43 -1.13 14.96 -2.35
C HIS A 43 -0.73 13.48 -2.47
N ASP A 44 -1.40 12.57 -1.75
CA ASP A 44 -1.09 11.14 -1.78
C ASP A 44 -1.44 10.51 -3.15
N LEU A 45 -2.52 10.96 -3.80
CA LEU A 45 -2.86 10.54 -5.15
C LEU A 45 -1.81 10.96 -6.17
N ASN A 46 -1.24 12.15 -6.06
CA ASN A 46 -0.16 12.62 -6.92
C ASN A 46 1.10 11.75 -6.77
N ARG A 47 1.44 11.30 -5.57
CA ARG A 47 2.55 10.38 -5.33
C ARG A 47 2.32 8.99 -5.96
N ARG A 48 1.05 8.55 -6.05
CA ARG A 48 0.68 7.24 -6.61
C ARG A 48 0.43 7.26 -8.12
N LYS A 49 -0.07 8.34 -8.69
CA LYS A 49 -0.53 8.39 -10.08
C LYS A 49 0.51 7.90 -11.09
N PRO A 50 0.09 7.40 -12.28
CA PRO A 50 1.01 7.03 -13.34
C PRO A 50 1.67 8.27 -13.97
N GLY A 51 2.79 8.07 -14.67
CA GLY A 51 3.45 9.14 -15.46
C GLY A 51 4.25 10.14 -14.65
N GLN A 52 4.58 9.85 -13.39
CA GLN A 52 5.39 10.75 -12.55
C GLN A 52 6.84 10.87 -12.96
N SER A 53 7.40 9.82 -13.57
CA SER A 53 8.78 9.78 -14.00
C SER A 53 8.93 8.92 -15.26
N ARG A 54 10.11 9.01 -15.91
CA ARG A 54 10.46 8.13 -17.03
C ARG A 54 10.59 6.64 -16.62
N TYR A 55 10.64 6.35 -15.34
CA TYR A 55 10.78 4.99 -14.79
C TYR A 55 9.45 4.32 -14.44
N THR A 56 8.34 5.03 -14.56
CA THR A 56 7.00 4.52 -14.36
C THR A 56 6.22 4.45 -15.67
N THR A 57 5.05 3.82 -15.67
CA THR A 57 4.19 3.74 -16.85
C THR A 57 3.91 5.12 -17.45
N GLN A 58 3.92 5.19 -18.78
CA GLN A 58 3.66 6.42 -19.56
C GLN A 58 2.15 6.73 -19.71
N ARG A 59 1.26 6.01 -19.02
CA ARG A 59 -0.14 6.36 -18.94
C ARG A 59 -0.28 7.72 -18.23
N LYS A 60 -1.16 8.58 -18.71
CA LYS A 60 -1.38 9.91 -18.13
C LYS A 60 -2.76 9.95 -17.50
N GLU A 61 -2.79 10.07 -16.20
CA GLU A 61 -4.01 10.21 -15.41
C GLU A 61 -3.75 11.29 -14.36
N ASP A 62 -4.60 12.27 -14.27
CA ASP A 62 -4.43 13.32 -13.26
C ASP A 62 -4.86 12.84 -11.88
N ASP A 63 -5.68 11.78 -11.84
CA ASP A 63 -6.25 11.17 -10.62
C ASP A 63 -6.94 12.22 -9.73
N GLU A 64 -7.57 13.20 -10.38
CA GLU A 64 -8.36 14.22 -9.67
C GLU A 64 -9.54 13.56 -8.94
N VAL A 65 -9.58 13.74 -7.63
CA VAL A 65 -10.61 13.15 -6.79
C VAL A 65 -11.77 14.10 -6.56
N GLU A 66 -12.97 13.61 -6.80
CA GLU A 66 -14.23 14.28 -6.49
C GLU A 66 -14.77 13.73 -5.16
N ILE A 67 -15.12 14.62 -4.21
CA ILE A 67 -15.85 14.26 -2.98
C ILE A 67 -17.34 14.46 -3.29
N LEU A 68 -18.12 13.37 -3.26
CA LEU A 68 -19.51 13.37 -3.66
C LEU A 68 -20.49 13.47 -2.49
N SER A 69 -20.06 13.09 -1.28
CA SER A 69 -20.90 13.06 -0.07
C SER A 69 -20.05 13.00 1.20
N GLY A 70 -20.70 13.14 2.36
CA GLY A 70 -20.07 12.95 3.66
C GLY A 70 -19.27 14.16 4.17
N VAL A 71 -19.25 15.26 3.41
CA VAL A 71 -18.60 16.53 3.78
C VAL A 71 -19.59 17.67 3.58
N PHE A 72 -19.72 18.53 4.57
CA PHE A 72 -20.54 19.75 4.54
C PHE A 72 -19.70 20.93 5.04
N GLU A 73 -19.68 22.02 4.28
CA GLU A 73 -18.86 23.23 4.58
C GLU A 73 -17.38 22.90 4.89
N GLY A 74 -16.82 21.92 4.17
CA GLY A 74 -15.42 21.51 4.33
C GLY A 74 -15.13 20.59 5.52
N VAL A 75 -16.18 20.07 6.21
CA VAL A 75 -16.02 19.25 7.41
C VAL A 75 -16.78 17.92 7.25
N THR A 76 -16.19 16.81 7.69
CA THR A 76 -16.85 15.50 7.65
C THR A 76 -18.08 15.48 8.55
N THR A 77 -19.16 14.86 8.07
CA THR A 77 -20.45 14.82 8.75
C THR A 77 -20.66 13.58 9.61
N GLY A 78 -19.78 12.57 9.50
CA GLY A 78 -19.98 11.24 10.11
C GLY A 78 -20.86 10.30 9.28
N THR A 79 -21.36 10.75 8.12
CA THR A 79 -22.06 9.90 7.16
C THR A 79 -21.10 9.41 6.08
N ALA A 80 -21.56 8.49 5.21
CA ALA A 80 -20.71 7.88 4.19
C ALA A 80 -20.06 8.93 3.26
N ILE A 81 -18.73 8.87 3.12
CA ILE A 81 -17.96 9.70 2.20
C ILE A 81 -17.84 8.95 0.87
N GLY A 82 -18.43 9.51 -0.18
CA GLY A 82 -18.29 9.01 -1.54
C GLY A 82 -17.15 9.72 -2.26
N LEU A 83 -16.17 8.96 -2.76
CA LEU A 83 -15.05 9.48 -3.57
C LEU A 83 -15.08 8.87 -4.96
N MET A 84 -14.73 9.68 -5.98
CA MET A 84 -14.67 9.22 -7.36
C MET A 84 -13.48 9.85 -8.10
N VAL A 85 -12.87 9.05 -8.99
CA VAL A 85 -11.84 9.48 -9.95
C VAL A 85 -12.21 8.99 -11.32
N ARG A 86 -12.24 9.88 -12.32
CA ARG A 86 -12.56 9.53 -13.71
C ARG A 86 -11.31 8.99 -14.42
N ASN A 87 -11.51 7.95 -15.25
CA ASN A 87 -10.45 7.47 -16.12
C ASN A 87 -10.40 8.34 -17.40
N GLN A 88 -9.20 8.85 -17.74
CA GLN A 88 -9.00 9.77 -18.87
C GLN A 88 -8.20 9.14 -20.02
N ASP A 89 -7.13 8.38 -19.74
CA ASP A 89 -6.21 7.82 -20.74
C ASP A 89 -6.31 6.28 -20.85
N GLN A 90 -7.50 5.77 -21.03
CA GLN A 90 -7.74 4.35 -21.26
C GLN A 90 -7.62 4.00 -22.77
N LYS A 91 -6.70 3.06 -23.11
CA LYS A 91 -6.51 2.59 -24.49
C LYS A 91 -6.86 1.10 -24.61
N SER A 92 -8.15 0.81 -24.70
CA SER A 92 -8.67 -0.57 -24.78
C SER A 92 -8.14 -1.36 -25.98
N LYS A 93 -7.76 -0.66 -27.08
CA LYS A 93 -7.18 -1.27 -28.29
C LYS A 93 -5.85 -1.98 -28.03
N ASP A 94 -5.08 -1.55 -27.02
CA ASP A 94 -3.78 -2.16 -26.68
C ASP A 94 -3.90 -3.61 -26.23
N TYR A 95 -5.10 -4.05 -25.83
CA TYR A 95 -5.38 -5.40 -25.32
C TYR A 95 -6.10 -6.31 -26.29
N SER A 96 -6.47 -5.86 -27.50
CA SER A 96 -7.24 -6.64 -28.47
C SER A 96 -6.51 -7.90 -28.94
N LYS A 97 -5.17 -7.84 -29.03
CA LYS A 97 -4.34 -8.98 -29.48
C LYS A 97 -4.21 -10.09 -28.44
N ILE A 98 -4.48 -9.79 -27.17
CA ILE A 98 -4.32 -10.72 -26.06
C ILE A 98 -5.65 -11.07 -25.39
N LYS A 99 -6.79 -10.73 -26.03
CA LYS A 99 -8.11 -11.00 -25.46
C LYS A 99 -8.37 -12.47 -25.19
N ASP A 100 -7.89 -13.33 -26.06
CA ASP A 100 -8.08 -14.79 -26.00
C ASP A 100 -6.84 -15.52 -25.40
N LEU A 101 -5.85 -14.80 -24.89
CA LEU A 101 -4.63 -15.35 -24.28
C LEU A 101 -4.61 -15.10 -22.77
N TYR A 102 -3.99 -16.02 -22.04
CA TYR A 102 -3.73 -15.83 -20.62
C TYR A 102 -2.28 -15.36 -20.40
N ARG A 103 -2.09 -14.17 -19.85
CA ARG A 103 -0.74 -13.67 -19.54
C ARG A 103 -0.14 -14.48 -18.39
N PRO A 104 1.07 -15.07 -18.54
CA PRO A 104 1.75 -15.78 -17.46
C PRO A 104 1.89 -14.92 -16.21
N ALA A 105 1.66 -15.49 -15.04
CA ALA A 105 1.72 -14.84 -13.74
C ALA A 105 0.77 -13.61 -13.55
N HIS A 106 -0.15 -13.36 -14.50
CA HIS A 106 -1.25 -12.40 -14.37
C HIS A 106 -2.53 -13.08 -13.89
N ALA A 107 -3.52 -12.31 -13.45
CA ALA A 107 -4.78 -12.83 -12.92
C ALA A 107 -5.76 -13.35 -13.99
N ASP A 108 -5.44 -13.25 -15.27
CA ASP A 108 -6.34 -13.55 -16.40
C ASP A 108 -7.03 -14.92 -16.27
N TYR A 109 -6.23 -15.97 -16.14
CA TYR A 109 -6.72 -17.35 -15.99
C TYR A 109 -7.59 -17.53 -14.75
N ALA A 110 -7.12 -16.99 -13.59
CA ALA A 110 -7.82 -17.16 -12.33
C ALA A 110 -9.17 -16.42 -12.32
N TYR A 111 -9.27 -15.26 -12.95
CA TYR A 111 -10.53 -14.50 -13.07
C TYR A 111 -11.51 -15.22 -13.98
N ASP A 112 -11.04 -15.75 -15.12
CA ASP A 112 -11.87 -16.50 -16.04
C ASP A 112 -12.43 -17.77 -15.40
N ARG A 113 -11.58 -18.53 -14.71
CA ARG A 113 -11.99 -19.73 -13.94
C ARG A 113 -12.96 -19.44 -12.80
N LYS A 114 -12.83 -18.27 -12.17
CA LYS A 114 -13.68 -17.90 -11.02
C LYS A 114 -15.03 -17.37 -11.44
N TYR A 115 -15.07 -16.49 -12.46
CA TYR A 115 -16.26 -15.74 -12.82
C TYR A 115 -16.92 -16.21 -14.13
N GLY A 116 -16.24 -17.06 -14.92
CA GLY A 116 -16.71 -17.51 -16.24
C GLY A 116 -16.70 -16.42 -17.31
N ILE A 117 -16.26 -15.21 -16.94
CA ILE A 117 -16.12 -14.05 -17.82
C ILE A 117 -14.97 -13.18 -17.34
N ARG A 118 -14.22 -12.62 -18.27
CA ARG A 118 -13.10 -11.74 -18.01
C ARG A 118 -13.18 -10.46 -18.82
N ASP A 119 -13.03 -9.30 -18.19
CA ASP A 119 -12.70 -8.09 -18.92
C ASP A 119 -11.21 -8.10 -19.27
N TYR A 120 -10.91 -8.37 -20.55
CA TYR A 120 -9.53 -8.45 -21.04
C TYR A 120 -8.83 -7.08 -21.11
N ARG A 121 -9.58 -5.97 -21.01
CA ARG A 121 -9.07 -4.60 -21.12
C ARG A 121 -8.33 -4.21 -19.83
N GLY A 122 -7.01 -4.31 -19.85
CA GLY A 122 -6.13 -3.91 -18.74
C GLY A 122 -6.21 -4.75 -17.45
N GLY A 123 -7.07 -5.78 -17.40
CA GLY A 123 -7.23 -6.66 -16.25
C GLY A 123 -8.33 -6.26 -15.27
N GLY A 124 -9.19 -5.29 -15.60
CA GLY A 124 -10.36 -4.94 -14.80
C GLY A 124 -10.01 -4.62 -13.33
N ARG A 125 -10.66 -5.32 -12.39
CA ARG A 125 -10.43 -5.19 -10.94
C ARG A 125 -9.08 -5.75 -10.46
N SER A 126 -8.43 -6.63 -11.24
CA SER A 126 -7.09 -7.14 -10.88
C SER A 126 -5.96 -6.14 -11.18
N SER A 127 -6.26 -5.05 -11.88
CA SER A 127 -5.30 -4.01 -12.20
C SER A 127 -4.93 -3.18 -10.98
N ALA A 128 -3.64 -2.81 -10.84
CA ALA A 128 -3.18 -1.89 -9.82
C ALA A 128 -3.85 -0.49 -9.87
N ARG A 129 -4.61 -0.18 -10.94
CA ARG A 129 -5.38 1.06 -11.05
C ARG A 129 -6.41 1.21 -9.92
N GLU A 130 -6.99 0.12 -9.42
CA GLU A 130 -7.96 0.13 -8.33
C GLU A 130 -7.39 0.72 -7.03
N THR A 131 -6.07 0.64 -6.83
CA THR A 131 -5.38 1.20 -5.65
C THR A 131 -5.48 2.72 -5.54
N THR A 132 -5.89 3.42 -6.60
CA THR A 132 -6.23 4.85 -6.56
C THR A 132 -7.24 5.12 -5.44
N MET A 133 -8.26 4.29 -5.33
CA MET A 133 -9.31 4.46 -4.31
C MET A 133 -8.84 4.05 -2.91
N ARG A 134 -7.92 3.10 -2.81
CA ARG A 134 -7.27 2.78 -1.52
C ARG A 134 -6.44 3.95 -1.01
N VAL A 135 -5.70 4.61 -1.90
CA VAL A 135 -4.89 5.78 -1.55
C VAL A 135 -5.79 6.97 -1.19
N ALA A 136 -6.85 7.21 -1.93
CA ALA A 136 -7.81 8.27 -1.60
C ALA A 136 -8.44 8.07 -0.21
N ALA A 137 -8.90 6.85 0.09
CA ALA A 137 -9.45 6.51 1.41
C ALA A 137 -8.38 6.54 2.51
N GLY A 138 -7.17 6.04 2.21
CA GLY A 138 -6.03 6.08 3.12
C GLY A 138 -5.59 7.49 3.47
N ALA A 139 -5.69 8.45 2.54
CA ALA A 139 -5.38 9.86 2.81
C ALA A 139 -6.34 10.47 3.84
N VAL A 140 -7.64 10.13 3.79
CA VAL A 140 -8.60 10.50 4.86
C VAL A 140 -8.17 9.93 6.20
N ALA A 141 -7.79 8.65 6.23
CA ALA A 141 -7.34 7.98 7.44
C ALA A 141 -6.03 8.59 7.98
N LYS A 142 -5.03 8.84 7.12
CA LYS A 142 -3.75 9.50 7.49
C LYS A 142 -3.99 10.86 8.12
N LYS A 143 -4.82 11.69 7.49
CA LYS A 143 -5.15 13.03 8.00
C LYS A 143 -5.78 12.94 9.39
N TRP A 144 -6.78 12.09 9.58
CA TRP A 144 -7.43 11.93 10.88
C TRP A 144 -6.47 11.43 11.96
N LEU A 145 -5.63 10.44 11.64
CA LEU A 145 -4.63 9.89 12.56
C LEU A 145 -3.59 10.95 12.96
N ALA A 146 -3.13 11.74 11.99
CA ALA A 146 -2.17 12.81 12.23
C ALA A 146 -2.75 13.91 13.13
N GLU A 147 -3.95 14.40 12.82
CA GLU A 147 -4.59 15.49 13.59
C GLU A 147 -5.01 15.02 14.99
N ARG A 148 -5.45 13.76 15.12
CA ARG A 148 -6.00 13.28 16.40
C ARG A 148 -4.95 12.71 17.35
N TYR A 149 -3.89 12.10 16.81
CA TYR A 149 -2.89 11.39 17.63
C TYR A 149 -1.45 11.79 17.32
N GLY A 150 -1.20 12.60 16.30
CA GLY A 150 0.14 12.94 15.85
C GLY A 150 0.85 11.79 15.10
N VAL A 151 0.09 10.77 14.68
CA VAL A 151 0.66 9.61 13.96
C VAL A 151 1.16 10.04 12.59
N GLN A 152 2.41 9.71 12.29
CA GLN A 152 3.03 9.92 11.00
C GLN A 152 3.28 8.58 10.30
N ILE A 153 2.79 8.44 9.08
CA ILE A 153 2.95 7.22 8.27
C ILE A 153 3.75 7.57 7.03
N ARG A 154 4.90 6.91 6.86
CA ARG A 154 5.85 7.19 5.78
C ARG A 154 6.39 5.87 5.21
N GLY A 155 6.57 5.82 3.90
CA GLY A 155 7.13 4.66 3.22
C GLY A 155 8.34 5.03 2.36
N TYR A 156 9.20 4.05 2.11
CA TYR A 156 10.36 4.21 1.24
C TYR A 156 10.71 2.89 0.54
N LEU A 157 11.38 3.02 -0.60
CA LEU A 157 11.94 1.87 -1.33
C LEU A 157 13.29 1.51 -0.71
N SER A 158 13.38 0.30 -0.16
CA SER A 158 14.60 -0.23 0.46
C SER A 158 15.39 -1.16 -0.46
N GLN A 159 14.77 -1.72 -1.50
CA GLN A 159 15.45 -2.57 -2.48
C GLN A 159 14.73 -2.54 -3.82
N LEU A 160 15.50 -2.53 -4.92
CA LEU A 160 15.01 -2.71 -6.27
C LEU A 160 15.89 -3.74 -6.99
N GLY A 161 15.31 -4.90 -7.28
CA GLY A 161 16.09 -6.02 -7.81
C GLY A 161 17.26 -6.39 -6.89
N PRO A 162 18.50 -6.42 -7.41
CA PRO A 162 19.68 -6.72 -6.59
C PRO A 162 20.21 -5.52 -5.78
N LEU A 163 19.69 -4.32 -6.02
CA LEU A 163 20.19 -3.07 -5.42
C LEU A 163 19.47 -2.79 -4.12
N CYS A 164 20.21 -2.82 -2.99
CA CYS A 164 19.71 -2.59 -1.65
C CYS A 164 20.20 -1.24 -1.10
N ALA A 165 19.31 -0.47 -0.47
CA ALA A 165 19.70 0.71 0.28
C ALA A 165 20.46 0.31 1.54
N SER A 166 21.54 1.04 1.83
CA SER A 166 22.36 0.84 3.02
C SER A 166 21.96 1.74 4.19
N ALA A 167 21.20 2.78 3.92
CA ALA A 167 20.68 3.74 4.88
C ALA A 167 19.38 4.34 4.36
N HIS A 168 18.65 5.06 5.20
CA HIS A 168 17.53 5.88 4.73
C HIS A 168 17.52 7.23 5.46
N ASP A 169 17.28 8.27 4.67
CA ASP A 169 17.05 9.63 5.13
C ASP A 169 15.66 10.04 4.63
N TRP A 170 14.76 10.35 5.55
CA TRP A 170 13.40 10.73 5.24
C TRP A 170 13.29 12.00 4.39
N ASP A 171 14.23 12.92 4.54
CA ASP A 171 14.23 14.17 3.77
C ASP A 171 14.54 13.94 2.28
N LEU A 172 15.18 12.81 1.95
CA LEU A 172 15.53 12.45 0.57
C LEU A 172 14.44 11.64 -0.15
N VAL A 173 13.56 10.97 0.59
CA VAL A 173 12.56 10.04 0.03
C VAL A 173 11.69 10.71 -1.04
N GLU A 174 11.23 11.92 -0.79
CA GLU A 174 10.37 12.66 -1.73
C GLU A 174 11.15 13.43 -2.80
N GLN A 175 12.48 13.46 -2.73
CA GLN A 175 13.32 14.26 -3.65
C GLN A 175 13.78 13.49 -4.89
N ASN A 176 13.43 12.22 -5.02
CA ASN A 176 13.80 11.39 -6.16
C ASN A 176 12.63 10.51 -6.64
N PRO A 177 12.66 10.03 -7.89
CA PRO A 177 11.54 9.32 -8.49
C PRO A 177 11.34 7.88 -7.96
N PHE A 178 12.16 7.42 -7.03
CA PHE A 178 12.13 6.05 -6.50
C PHE A 178 11.58 5.96 -5.08
N PHE A 179 11.33 7.07 -4.40
CA PHE A 179 11.09 7.10 -2.95
C PHE A 179 12.24 6.43 -2.17
N CYS A 180 13.47 6.65 -2.61
CA CYS A 180 14.67 6.07 -2.00
C CYS A 180 15.33 7.08 -1.07
N GLY A 181 15.58 6.69 0.19
CA GLY A 181 16.25 7.52 1.18
C GLY A 181 17.77 7.41 1.15
N ASP A 182 18.37 6.67 0.21
CA ASP A 182 19.82 6.51 0.05
C ASP A 182 20.31 7.26 -1.19
N ALA A 183 20.87 8.45 -0.99
CA ALA A 183 21.35 9.30 -2.07
C ALA A 183 22.41 8.63 -2.97
N ALA A 184 23.27 7.77 -2.40
CA ALA A 184 24.32 7.08 -3.15
C ALA A 184 23.76 5.97 -4.05
N LEU A 185 22.59 5.45 -3.73
CA LEU A 185 21.93 4.40 -4.50
C LEU A 185 21.16 4.95 -5.70
N VAL A 186 20.61 6.17 -5.64
CA VAL A 186 19.74 6.73 -6.68
C VAL A 186 20.34 6.67 -8.09
N PRO A 187 21.61 7.05 -8.36
CA PRO A 187 22.19 6.94 -9.70
C PRO A 187 22.27 5.49 -10.21
N GLN A 188 22.47 4.52 -9.30
CA GLN A 188 22.51 3.09 -9.65
C GLN A 188 21.12 2.59 -10.03
N LEU A 189 20.08 3.01 -9.27
CA LEU A 189 18.67 2.72 -9.58
C LEU A 189 18.29 3.26 -10.94
N GLU A 190 18.71 4.48 -11.27
CA GLU A 190 18.45 5.11 -12.58
C GLU A 190 19.07 4.32 -13.73
N SER A 191 20.36 3.94 -13.62
CA SER A 191 21.06 3.15 -14.62
C SER A 191 20.40 1.79 -14.82
N TYR A 192 20.12 1.08 -13.72
CA TYR A 192 19.52 -0.24 -13.75
C TYR A 192 18.12 -0.22 -14.38
N MET A 193 17.29 0.75 -14.03
CA MET A 193 15.96 0.90 -14.62
C MET A 193 15.99 1.25 -16.10
N GLN A 194 16.95 2.06 -16.55
CA GLN A 194 17.13 2.36 -17.98
C GLN A 194 17.45 1.11 -18.78
N ASP A 195 18.32 0.25 -18.25
CA ASP A 195 18.69 -1.01 -18.90
C ASP A 195 17.52 -2.02 -18.92
N LEU A 196 16.76 -2.12 -17.86
CA LEU A 196 15.52 -2.91 -17.83
C LEU A 196 14.49 -2.46 -18.87
N ILE A 197 14.29 -1.14 -19.00
CA ILE A 197 13.36 -0.58 -19.98
C ILE A 197 13.81 -0.91 -21.41
N LYS A 198 15.14 -0.84 -21.71
CA LYS A 198 15.69 -1.22 -23.02
C LYS A 198 15.50 -2.71 -23.30
N GLN A 199 15.70 -3.56 -22.29
CA GLN A 199 15.49 -5.01 -22.39
C GLN A 199 14.02 -5.40 -22.51
N GLY A 200 13.09 -4.52 -22.12
CA GLY A 200 11.66 -4.81 -22.11
C GLY A 200 11.24 -5.74 -20.97
N ASP A 201 12.03 -5.82 -19.92
CA ASP A 201 11.83 -6.68 -18.76
C ASP A 201 11.32 -5.89 -17.53
N SER A 202 11.16 -6.56 -16.41
CA SER A 202 10.67 -6.01 -15.15
C SER A 202 11.44 -6.58 -13.95
N VAL A 203 11.31 -5.90 -12.82
CA VAL A 203 12.00 -6.28 -11.59
C VAL A 203 11.07 -6.09 -10.37
N GLY A 204 11.31 -6.89 -9.34
CA GLY A 204 10.66 -6.75 -8.04
C GLY A 204 11.30 -5.68 -7.17
N ALA A 205 10.64 -5.38 -6.06
CA ALA A 205 11.14 -4.42 -5.08
C ALA A 205 10.80 -4.86 -3.66
N ARG A 206 11.55 -4.32 -2.70
CA ARG A 206 11.17 -4.27 -1.29
C ARG A 206 10.87 -2.81 -0.93
N ILE A 207 9.74 -2.59 -0.31
CA ILE A 207 9.39 -1.30 0.29
C ILE A 207 9.18 -1.48 1.78
N ASN A 208 9.54 -0.45 2.53
CA ASN A 208 9.28 -0.38 3.95
C ASN A 208 8.25 0.72 4.19
N VAL A 209 7.38 0.51 5.17
CA VAL A 209 6.46 1.52 5.67
C VAL A 209 6.51 1.54 7.18
N GLU A 210 6.61 2.73 7.73
CA GLU A 210 6.70 2.96 9.17
C GLU A 210 5.59 3.89 9.64
N ALA A 211 5.13 3.67 10.86
CA ALA A 211 4.18 4.55 11.52
C ALA A 211 4.72 4.94 12.90
N ASP A 212 4.98 6.23 13.08
CA ASP A 212 5.49 6.83 14.30
C ASP A 212 4.35 7.50 15.07
N GLY A 213 4.53 7.65 16.40
CA GLY A 213 3.58 8.36 17.26
C GLY A 213 2.33 7.56 17.63
N LEU A 214 2.32 6.23 17.42
CA LEU A 214 1.21 5.40 17.83
C LEU A 214 1.13 5.32 19.36
N PRO A 215 -0.08 5.45 19.93
CA PRO A 215 -0.30 5.06 21.32
C PRO A 215 -0.09 3.55 21.51
N ALA A 216 0.37 3.14 22.67
CA ALA A 216 0.28 1.75 23.09
C ALA A 216 -1.19 1.35 23.31
N GLY A 217 -1.54 0.10 22.95
CA GLY A 217 -2.85 -0.45 23.24
C GLY A 217 -3.78 -0.65 22.06
N TRP A 218 -3.40 -0.30 20.82
CA TRP A 218 -4.20 -0.60 19.62
C TRP A 218 -3.94 -2.02 19.12
N GLY A 219 -4.98 -2.78 18.89
CA GLY A 219 -4.93 -4.17 18.49
C GLY A 219 -5.81 -5.04 19.39
N GLU A 220 -6.19 -6.21 18.90
CA GLU A 220 -7.12 -7.11 19.59
C GLU A 220 -6.54 -8.53 19.66
N PRO A 221 -6.51 -9.17 20.82
CA PRO A 221 -6.36 -10.61 20.88
C PRO A 221 -7.71 -11.26 20.46
N VAL A 222 -7.76 -12.43 19.88
CA VAL A 222 -6.69 -13.32 19.48
C VAL A 222 -6.54 -13.28 17.96
N PHE A 223 -7.65 -13.07 17.23
CA PHE A 223 -7.73 -13.18 15.77
C PHE A 223 -7.55 -11.87 15.05
N ASP A 224 -7.85 -10.73 15.70
CA ASP A 224 -7.74 -9.38 15.13
C ASP A 224 -6.46 -8.67 15.63
N ARG A 225 -5.37 -9.41 15.73
CA ARG A 225 -4.09 -8.85 16.11
C ARG A 225 -3.67 -7.78 15.10
N LEU A 226 -3.11 -6.68 15.60
CA LEU A 226 -2.70 -5.56 14.75
C LEU A 226 -1.70 -5.99 13.65
N ASP A 227 -0.70 -6.81 14.00
CA ASP A 227 0.26 -7.37 13.06
C ASP A 227 -0.39 -8.28 12.01
N ALA A 228 -1.41 -9.05 12.38
CA ALA A 228 -2.15 -9.91 11.47
C ALA A 228 -3.03 -9.10 10.49
N ASP A 229 -3.72 -8.07 10.97
CA ASP A 229 -4.53 -7.19 10.13
C ASP A 229 -3.64 -6.35 9.19
N ILE A 230 -2.46 -5.90 9.66
CA ILE A 230 -1.45 -5.27 8.81
C ILE A 230 -0.99 -6.23 7.71
N ALA A 231 -0.61 -7.45 8.05
CA ALA A 231 -0.17 -8.45 7.07
C ALA A 231 -1.27 -8.76 6.04
N HIS A 232 -2.53 -8.90 6.47
CA HIS A 232 -3.68 -9.07 5.59
C HIS A 232 -3.86 -7.89 4.63
N ALA A 233 -3.81 -6.66 5.13
CA ALA A 233 -3.93 -5.44 4.33
C ALA A 233 -2.83 -5.33 3.28
N MET A 234 -1.57 -5.54 3.70
CA MET A 234 -0.40 -5.44 2.84
C MET A 234 -0.34 -6.56 1.79
N MET A 235 -0.68 -7.80 2.17
CA MET A 235 -0.76 -8.92 1.22
C MET A 235 -1.86 -8.71 0.17
N GLY A 236 -2.88 -7.90 0.47
CA GLY A 236 -3.93 -7.50 -0.46
C GLY A 236 -3.49 -6.48 -1.51
N ILE A 237 -2.28 -5.93 -1.44
CA ILE A 237 -1.74 -5.01 -2.46
C ILE A 237 -1.27 -5.83 -3.67
N ASN A 238 -1.58 -5.34 -4.88
CA ASN A 238 -1.18 -6.01 -6.12
C ASN A 238 0.32 -6.26 -6.16
N ALA A 239 0.72 -7.46 -6.61
CA ALA A 239 2.10 -7.94 -6.72
C ALA A 239 2.81 -8.25 -5.40
N VAL A 240 2.28 -7.95 -4.23
CA VAL A 240 2.88 -8.34 -2.95
C VAL A 240 2.90 -9.87 -2.81
N LYS A 241 4.03 -10.41 -2.36
CA LYS A 241 4.29 -11.83 -2.15
C LYS A 241 4.88 -12.16 -0.78
N GLY A 242 5.25 -11.15 -0.01
CA GLY A 242 5.75 -11.30 1.34
C GLY A 242 5.51 -10.05 2.15
N VAL A 243 5.26 -10.23 3.45
CA VAL A 243 5.11 -9.16 4.43
C VAL A 243 5.90 -9.57 5.66
N GLU A 244 6.68 -8.64 6.20
CA GLU A 244 7.44 -8.80 7.43
C GLU A 244 7.07 -7.66 8.39
N VAL A 245 7.01 -7.96 9.69
CA VAL A 245 6.83 -6.99 10.77
C VAL A 245 8.06 -7.07 11.66
N GLY A 246 8.67 -5.92 11.97
CA GLY A 246 9.94 -5.86 12.69
C GLY A 246 11.05 -6.60 11.95
N ASP A 247 11.81 -7.44 12.66
CA ASP A 247 12.89 -8.24 12.08
C ASP A 247 12.41 -9.35 11.13
N GLY A 248 11.09 -9.64 11.12
CA GLY A 248 10.48 -10.57 10.18
C GLY A 248 11.21 -11.91 10.12
N PHE A 249 11.61 -12.36 8.93
CA PHE A 249 12.34 -13.63 8.75
C PHE A 249 13.74 -13.65 9.36
N ALA A 250 14.37 -12.49 9.60
CA ALA A 250 15.68 -12.44 10.24
C ALA A 250 15.63 -12.95 11.70
N SER A 251 14.47 -12.86 12.35
CA SER A 251 14.27 -13.35 13.72
C SER A 251 14.53 -14.85 13.88
N VAL A 252 14.43 -15.65 12.80
CA VAL A 252 14.65 -17.10 12.83
C VAL A 252 16.09 -17.46 13.24
N ALA A 253 17.06 -16.60 12.91
CA ALA A 253 18.47 -16.80 13.23
C ALA A 253 18.87 -16.22 14.61
N GLN A 254 17.97 -15.50 15.27
CA GLN A 254 18.25 -14.84 16.55
C GLN A 254 17.96 -15.77 17.73
N LEU A 255 18.76 -15.65 18.77
CA LEU A 255 18.44 -16.27 20.06
C LEU A 255 17.35 -15.44 20.79
N GLY A 256 16.57 -16.08 21.65
CA GLY A 256 15.54 -15.36 22.41
C GLY A 256 16.11 -14.24 23.31
N SER A 257 17.35 -14.36 23.75
CA SER A 257 18.08 -13.31 24.49
C SER A 257 18.46 -12.12 23.61
N GLU A 258 18.59 -12.31 22.31
CA GLU A 258 18.92 -11.27 21.32
C GLU A 258 17.67 -10.56 20.81
N HIS A 259 16.62 -11.32 20.53
CA HIS A 259 15.39 -10.82 19.91
C HIS A 259 14.49 -10.03 20.88
N ARG A 260 14.52 -10.31 22.17
CA ARG A 260 13.62 -9.65 23.13
C ARG A 260 13.90 -8.15 23.22
N ASP A 261 12.83 -7.35 23.08
CA ASP A 261 12.87 -5.90 23.25
C ASP A 261 12.94 -5.56 24.74
N LEU A 262 14.14 -5.27 25.23
CA LEU A 262 14.36 -4.90 26.63
C LEU A 262 13.80 -3.50 26.90
N MET A 263 13.37 -3.27 28.14
CA MET A 263 12.81 -2.00 28.59
C MET A 263 13.63 -1.44 29.76
N SER A 264 13.74 -0.11 29.79
CA SER A 264 14.23 0.66 30.91
C SER A 264 13.21 1.74 31.30
N PRO A 265 13.38 2.45 32.41
CA PRO A 265 12.53 3.61 32.72
C PRO A 265 12.56 4.72 31.65
N GLU A 266 13.65 4.78 30.87
CA GLU A 266 13.85 5.76 29.80
C GLU A 266 13.23 5.32 28.48
N GLY A 267 12.83 4.04 28.35
CA GLY A 267 12.16 3.52 27.15
C GLY A 267 12.63 2.14 26.72
N PHE A 268 12.14 1.71 25.56
CA PHE A 268 12.58 0.49 24.91
C PHE A 268 14.01 0.61 24.39
N LEU A 269 14.80 -0.47 24.51
CA LEU A 269 16.20 -0.52 24.09
C LEU A 269 16.37 -1.05 22.65
N SER A 270 15.36 -1.70 22.10
CA SER A 270 15.31 -2.24 20.74
C SER A 270 13.87 -2.30 20.25
N ASN A 271 13.65 -2.59 18.97
CA ASN A 271 12.33 -2.74 18.36
C ASN A 271 12.33 -3.92 17.35
N HIS A 272 12.79 -5.08 17.78
CA HIS A 272 12.84 -6.30 16.97
C HIS A 272 11.43 -6.78 16.58
N SER A 273 10.47 -6.60 17.51
CA SER A 273 9.07 -6.94 17.30
C SER A 273 8.32 -5.99 16.36
N GLY A 274 8.95 -4.87 15.98
CA GLY A 274 8.38 -3.92 15.00
C GLY A 274 7.16 -3.16 15.48
N GLY A 275 7.08 -2.83 16.80
CA GLY A 275 6.05 -1.98 17.37
C GLY A 275 4.80 -2.70 17.84
N THR A 276 4.77 -4.05 17.81
CA THR A 276 3.65 -4.85 18.32
C THR A 276 4.12 -5.91 19.30
N LEU A 277 3.41 -6.06 20.42
CA LEU A 277 3.62 -7.12 21.40
C LEU A 277 2.30 -7.85 21.65
N GLY A 278 2.27 -9.16 21.39
CA GLY A 278 1.03 -9.94 21.52
C GLY A 278 -0.09 -9.52 20.57
N GLY A 279 0.22 -8.83 19.48
CA GLY A 279 -0.76 -8.29 18.51
C GLY A 279 -1.36 -6.95 18.90
N ILE A 280 -0.75 -6.24 19.85
CA ILE A 280 -1.18 -4.93 20.34
C ILE A 280 -0.01 -3.96 20.19
N SER A 281 -0.27 -2.71 19.80
CA SER A 281 0.79 -1.70 19.67
C SER A 281 1.49 -1.44 21.00
N SER A 282 2.82 -1.39 20.96
CA SER A 282 3.67 -1.13 22.14
C SER A 282 3.91 0.36 22.42
N GLY A 283 3.55 1.24 21.48
CA GLY A 283 3.94 2.65 21.50
C GLY A 283 5.23 2.93 20.74
N GLN A 284 5.96 1.89 20.33
CA GLN A 284 7.12 2.01 19.45
C GLN A 284 6.70 2.21 17.99
N PRO A 285 7.60 2.70 17.11
CA PRO A 285 7.33 2.75 15.68
C PRO A 285 6.91 1.39 15.13
N LEU A 286 5.81 1.35 14.38
CA LEU A 286 5.47 0.18 13.59
C LEU A 286 6.39 0.11 12.37
N ARG A 287 6.99 -1.07 12.13
CA ARG A 287 7.89 -1.31 11.00
C ARG A 287 7.41 -2.49 10.20
N VAL A 288 7.08 -2.24 8.93
CA VAL A 288 6.53 -3.24 8.02
C VAL A 288 7.31 -3.23 6.71
N SER A 289 7.69 -4.40 6.22
CA SER A 289 8.36 -4.56 4.93
C SER A 289 7.53 -5.42 3.98
N LEU A 290 7.51 -5.06 2.70
CA LEU A 290 6.76 -5.75 1.66
C LEU A 290 7.67 -6.18 0.52
N ALA A 291 7.58 -7.44 0.11
CA ALA A 291 8.22 -7.95 -1.09
C ALA A 291 7.22 -7.95 -2.26
N LEU A 292 7.53 -7.22 -3.32
CA LEU A 292 6.73 -7.15 -4.53
C LEU A 292 7.42 -7.94 -5.65
N LYS A 293 6.66 -8.84 -6.30
CA LYS A 293 7.16 -9.56 -7.48
C LYS A 293 7.30 -8.62 -8.68
N PRO A 294 8.13 -8.97 -9.68
CA PRO A 294 8.16 -8.30 -10.98
C PRO A 294 6.78 -8.25 -11.63
N THR A 295 6.50 -7.21 -12.42
CA THR A 295 5.28 -7.19 -13.23
C THR A 295 5.31 -8.28 -14.29
N SER A 296 4.17 -8.93 -14.51
CA SER A 296 4.06 -10.04 -15.47
C SER A 296 3.84 -9.58 -16.91
N SER A 297 3.53 -8.31 -17.10
CA SER A 297 3.29 -7.73 -18.43
C SER A 297 4.57 -7.12 -18.97
N ILE A 298 5.35 -7.91 -19.71
CA ILE A 298 6.66 -7.54 -20.27
C ILE A 298 6.67 -7.71 -21.79
N ARG A 299 7.69 -7.17 -22.44
CA ARG A 299 7.86 -7.24 -23.90
C ARG A 299 8.62 -8.48 -24.37
N ILE A 300 9.14 -9.27 -23.45
CA ILE A 300 9.80 -10.55 -23.75
C ILE A 300 8.71 -11.57 -24.07
N PRO A 301 8.79 -12.26 -25.24
CA PRO A 301 7.86 -13.33 -25.57
C PRO A 301 7.83 -14.44 -24.51
N GLY A 302 6.65 -14.95 -24.21
CA GLY A 302 6.47 -16.04 -23.26
C GLY A 302 5.45 -17.05 -23.73
N GLU A 303 5.68 -18.33 -23.41
CA GLU A 303 4.73 -19.40 -23.69
C GLU A 303 3.50 -19.31 -22.80
N THR A 304 2.33 -19.58 -23.36
CA THR A 304 1.05 -19.58 -22.67
C THR A 304 0.06 -20.52 -23.36
N VAL A 305 -1.18 -20.49 -22.92
CA VAL A 305 -2.31 -21.10 -23.60
C VAL A 305 -3.39 -20.07 -23.89
N ASP A 306 -4.16 -20.30 -24.94
CA ASP A 306 -5.33 -19.51 -25.25
C ASP A 306 -6.58 -19.99 -24.47
N THR A 307 -7.71 -19.34 -24.71
CA THR A 307 -8.99 -19.69 -24.08
C THR A 307 -9.57 -21.03 -24.53
N ALA A 308 -9.09 -21.60 -25.63
CA ALA A 308 -9.41 -22.95 -26.09
C ALA A 308 -8.51 -24.02 -25.46
N GLY A 309 -7.42 -23.62 -24.77
CA GLY A 309 -6.43 -24.52 -24.18
C GLY A 309 -5.28 -24.89 -25.11
N GLU A 310 -5.19 -24.24 -26.26
CA GLU A 310 -4.15 -24.50 -27.26
C GLU A 310 -2.87 -23.72 -26.92
N GLN A 311 -1.70 -24.29 -27.27
CA GLN A 311 -0.40 -23.66 -27.05
C GLN A 311 -0.31 -22.35 -27.84
N ALA A 312 0.15 -21.29 -27.18
CA ALA A 312 0.28 -19.96 -27.76
C ALA A 312 1.52 -19.23 -27.21
N GLU A 313 1.88 -18.13 -27.88
CA GLU A 313 2.89 -17.21 -27.40
C GLU A 313 2.23 -15.84 -27.10
N VAL A 314 2.65 -15.22 -26.02
CA VAL A 314 2.17 -13.87 -25.65
C VAL A 314 3.31 -12.90 -25.53
N VAL A 315 3.10 -11.70 -26.09
CA VAL A 315 3.94 -10.51 -25.89
C VAL A 315 3.03 -9.39 -25.45
N THR A 316 3.34 -8.76 -24.31
CA THR A 316 2.54 -7.66 -23.81
C THR A 316 3.16 -6.32 -24.22
N THR A 317 2.53 -5.63 -25.17
CA THR A 317 3.03 -4.37 -25.74
C THR A 317 2.48 -3.12 -25.06
N GLY A 318 1.69 -3.26 -24.02
CA GLY A 318 1.06 -2.15 -23.29
C GLY A 318 2.05 -1.29 -22.48
N ARG A 319 1.50 -0.23 -21.87
CA ARG A 319 2.25 0.70 -21.01
C ARG A 319 2.25 0.19 -19.57
N HIS A 320 3.27 -0.57 -19.18
CA HIS A 320 3.39 -1.18 -17.86
C HIS A 320 4.54 -0.56 -17.07
N ASP A 321 4.45 -0.63 -15.73
CA ASP A 321 5.54 -0.23 -14.84
C ASP A 321 6.64 -1.31 -14.91
N PRO A 322 7.91 -0.97 -15.19
CA PRO A 322 9.02 -1.93 -15.11
C PRO A 322 9.27 -2.40 -13.67
N CYS A 323 8.93 -1.57 -12.70
CA CYS A 323 8.90 -1.91 -11.28
C CYS A 323 7.66 -1.30 -10.61
N VAL A 324 6.77 -2.15 -10.12
CA VAL A 324 5.55 -1.69 -9.44
C VAL A 324 5.81 -1.18 -8.02
N GLY A 325 6.96 -1.51 -7.43
CA GLY A 325 7.33 -1.14 -6.06
C GLY A 325 7.38 0.36 -5.84
N ILE A 326 7.84 1.12 -6.83
CA ILE A 326 7.91 2.59 -6.74
C ILE A 326 6.53 3.16 -6.38
N ARG A 327 5.50 2.79 -7.14
CA ARG A 327 4.13 3.27 -6.92
C ARG A 327 3.41 2.56 -5.78
N ALA A 328 3.93 1.42 -5.32
CA ALA A 328 3.39 0.70 -4.17
C ALA A 328 3.72 1.38 -2.84
N THR A 329 4.74 2.24 -2.78
CA THR A 329 5.12 2.98 -1.57
C THR A 329 3.94 3.76 -0.98
N PRO A 330 3.32 4.73 -1.66
CA PRO A 330 2.14 5.43 -1.13
C PRO A 330 0.91 4.52 -0.95
N ILE A 331 0.82 3.40 -1.66
CA ILE A 331 -0.27 2.43 -1.46
C ILE A 331 -0.11 1.71 -0.11
N ALA A 332 1.12 1.33 0.24
CA ALA A 332 1.39 0.69 1.52
C ALA A 332 1.14 1.64 2.70
N GLU A 333 1.53 2.92 2.58
CA GLU A 333 1.19 3.94 3.57
C GLU A 333 -0.32 4.05 3.77
N ALA A 334 -1.08 4.11 2.68
CA ALA A 334 -2.53 4.19 2.71
C ALA A 334 -3.16 2.96 3.37
N MET A 335 -2.71 1.75 3.03
CA MET A 335 -3.23 0.53 3.63
C MET A 335 -2.90 0.43 5.12
N LEU A 336 -1.71 0.87 5.54
CA LEU A 336 -1.38 0.96 6.97
C LEU A 336 -2.30 1.93 7.69
N ALA A 337 -2.56 3.10 7.10
CA ALA A 337 -3.49 4.09 7.67
C ALA A 337 -4.91 3.52 7.85
N LEU A 338 -5.41 2.75 6.87
CA LEU A 338 -6.73 2.13 6.94
C LEU A 338 -6.83 1.11 8.10
N VAL A 339 -5.77 0.33 8.32
CA VAL A 339 -5.71 -0.59 9.48
C VAL A 339 -5.69 0.20 10.78
N LEU A 340 -4.82 1.20 10.88
CA LEU A 340 -4.61 1.94 12.11
C LEU A 340 -5.84 2.76 12.53
N ILE A 341 -6.55 3.39 11.61
CA ILE A 341 -7.77 4.13 11.95
C ILE A 341 -8.87 3.17 12.44
N ASP A 342 -9.01 1.99 11.83
CA ASP A 342 -10.00 1.00 12.25
C ASP A 342 -9.72 0.54 13.69
N HIS A 343 -8.47 0.19 14.00
CA HIS A 343 -8.07 -0.18 15.37
C HIS A 343 -8.18 0.97 16.36
N ALA A 344 -7.88 2.20 15.96
CA ALA A 344 -8.06 3.39 16.79
C ALA A 344 -9.53 3.61 17.18
N LEU A 345 -10.45 3.44 16.22
CA LEU A 345 -11.87 3.58 16.47
C LEU A 345 -12.42 2.44 17.36
N ARG A 346 -11.95 1.22 17.13
CA ARG A 346 -12.28 0.05 17.98
C ARG A 346 -11.81 0.29 19.41
N HIS A 347 -10.56 0.70 19.58
CA HIS A 347 -10.00 1.04 20.89
C HIS A 347 -10.80 2.13 21.59
N ARG A 348 -11.18 3.19 20.92
CA ARG A 348 -12.04 4.25 21.48
C ARG A 348 -13.41 3.76 21.90
N GLY A 349 -14.00 2.85 21.14
CA GLY A 349 -15.31 2.29 21.46
C GLY A 349 -15.31 1.36 22.68
N GLN A 350 -14.19 0.67 22.89
CA GLN A 350 -14.09 -0.39 23.92
C GLN A 350 -13.37 0.08 25.19
N ASN A 351 -12.36 0.95 25.07
CA ASN A 351 -11.40 1.19 26.15
C ASN A 351 -11.35 2.66 26.62
N VAL A 352 -12.35 3.47 26.27
CA VAL A 352 -12.36 4.91 26.63
C VAL A 352 -12.34 5.15 28.15
N ASP A 353 -12.91 4.22 28.92
CA ASP A 353 -13.01 4.31 30.38
C ASP A 353 -11.86 3.60 31.13
N VAL A 354 -10.86 3.07 30.41
CA VAL A 354 -9.72 2.41 31.04
C VAL A 354 -8.81 3.44 31.71
N ALA A 355 -8.64 3.33 33.01
CA ALA A 355 -7.70 4.14 33.78
C ALA A 355 -6.36 3.42 33.93
N HIS A 356 -5.32 4.01 33.39
CA HIS A 356 -3.96 3.48 33.53
C HIS A 356 -3.34 3.95 34.85
N THR A 357 -2.90 2.99 35.67
CA THR A 357 -2.27 3.25 36.98
C THR A 357 -0.75 3.26 36.91
N VAL A 358 -0.16 2.81 35.81
CA VAL A 358 1.28 2.83 35.55
C VAL A 358 1.61 3.82 34.45
N PRO A 359 2.73 4.56 34.53
CA PRO A 359 3.17 5.44 33.45
C PRO A 359 3.51 4.62 32.19
N PRO A 360 3.30 5.18 30.98
CA PRO A 360 3.72 4.53 29.75
C PRO A 360 5.24 4.42 29.69
N VAL A 361 5.74 3.32 29.13
CA VAL A 361 7.14 3.18 28.76
C VAL A 361 7.38 4.03 27.49
N PRO A 362 8.38 4.93 27.47
CA PRO A 362 8.71 5.69 26.27
C PRO A 362 9.04 4.79 25.07
N SER A 363 8.74 5.24 23.87
CA SER A 363 8.89 4.46 22.64
C SER A 363 10.35 4.08 22.31
N SER A 364 11.30 4.87 22.78
CA SER A 364 12.74 4.61 22.63
C SER A 364 13.50 5.26 23.76
N SER A 365 14.56 4.60 24.24
CA SER A 365 15.55 5.17 25.14
C SER A 365 16.68 5.88 24.39
N ALA A 366 16.79 5.71 23.08
CA ALA A 366 17.82 6.37 22.28
C ALA A 366 17.53 7.87 22.19
N LYS A 367 18.47 8.68 22.65
CA LYS A 367 18.61 10.04 22.16
C LYS A 367 19.12 9.90 20.74
N GLU A 368 18.24 10.15 19.74
CA GLU A 368 18.65 10.35 18.35
C GLU A 368 19.58 11.57 18.25
#